data_a8f30ada5af9165d5d42e90312077e36
#
_entry.id   a8f30ada5af9165d5d42e90312077e36
#
_cell.length_a   1.000
_cell.length_b   1.000
_cell.length_c   1.000
_cell.angle_alpha   90.00
_cell.angle_beta   90.00
_cell.angle_gamma   90.00
#
_symmetry.space_group_name_H-M   'P 1'
#
loop_
_entity.id
_entity.type
_entity.pdbx_description
1 polymer ?
#
loop_
_entity_poly.entity_id
_entity_poly.type
_entity_poly.pdbx_seq_one_letter_code
_entity_poly.pdbx_strand_id
1 'polypeptide(L)'
;LEVKALGVMQTGALKEGEIAKFGTLVEDRVYAVNHQHFFCARLDMTVDGEKNQVVETESVADPIGETNPYGNAFYTKTTVFKTEQEAQRRHKYETVRTWTIQNPNNKNRMGANPGYRIQPMEVVSPFFQEGSVIHRRAGFLLNHLWVTPYNEKEYFPAGQYPNQNPGPDGLPKWTEQNRNIENEDIVVWYCFGHHHVPRLEDWPMMPAAKLGFMLKPSGFFDTSPCLDLPPAKCDPCCE
;
A
#
# COMPACT_ATOMS: atom_id res chain seq x y z
N LEU A 1 -7.07 -1.89 -7.67
CA LEU A 1 -7.54 -0.54 -7.42
C LEU A 1 -6.59 0.47 -8.07
N GLU A 2 -7.13 1.39 -8.89
CA GLU A 2 -6.39 2.51 -9.45
C GLU A 2 -7.09 3.81 -9.08
N VAL A 3 -6.33 4.79 -8.63
CA VAL A 3 -6.75 6.17 -8.44
C VAL A 3 -6.03 7.04 -9.46
N LYS A 4 -6.75 7.92 -10.14
CA LYS A 4 -6.19 8.93 -11.03
C LYS A 4 -6.35 10.29 -10.38
N ALA A 5 -5.25 10.87 -9.91
CA ALA A 5 -5.23 12.23 -9.39
C ALA A 5 -4.93 13.19 -10.54
N LEU A 6 -5.84 14.12 -10.80
CA LEU A 6 -5.73 15.15 -11.84
C LEU A 6 -6.45 16.41 -11.39
N GLY A 7 -6.17 17.52 -12.04
CA GLY A 7 -6.89 18.76 -11.77
C GLY A 7 -6.04 20.01 -11.95
N VAL A 8 -6.61 21.12 -11.52
CA VAL A 8 -5.94 22.42 -11.53
C VAL A 8 -4.99 22.51 -10.36
N MET A 9 -3.80 23.07 -10.61
CA MET A 9 -2.75 23.23 -9.64
C MET A 9 -3.17 24.21 -8.52
N GLN A 10 -2.94 23.84 -7.25
CA GLN A 10 -3.05 24.78 -6.14
C GLN A 10 -1.82 25.70 -6.11
N THR A 11 -2.06 26.99 -6.12
CA THR A 11 -1.01 28.01 -6.20
C THR A 11 -1.03 28.98 -5.03
N GLY A 12 0.13 29.60 -4.79
CA GLY A 12 0.32 30.75 -3.92
C GLY A 12 1.04 31.87 -4.66
N ALA A 13 0.91 33.10 -4.15
CA ALA A 13 1.60 34.27 -4.68
C ALA A 13 2.84 34.60 -3.85
N LEU A 14 3.89 35.11 -4.53
CA LEU A 14 5.12 35.62 -3.91
C LEU A 14 5.19 37.14 -4.06
N LYS A 15 5.78 37.78 -3.06
CA LYS A 15 6.22 39.17 -3.20
C LYS A 15 7.51 39.21 -4.03
N GLU A 16 7.82 40.39 -4.55
CA GLU A 16 9.04 40.61 -5.29
C GLU A 16 10.28 40.24 -4.43
N GLY A 17 11.18 39.41 -5.00
CA GLY A 17 12.37 38.94 -4.30
C GLY A 17 12.18 37.75 -3.35
N GLU A 18 10.95 37.26 -3.14
CA GLU A 18 10.70 36.06 -2.33
C GLU A 18 10.98 34.76 -3.13
N ILE A 19 11.41 33.73 -2.41
CA ILE A 19 11.71 32.38 -2.97
C ILE A 19 10.61 31.41 -2.57
N ALA A 20 10.16 30.59 -3.51
CA ALA A 20 9.19 29.53 -3.27
C ALA A 20 9.82 28.32 -2.53
N LYS A 21 10.09 28.47 -1.23
CA LYS A 21 10.74 27.40 -0.43
C LYS A 21 9.93 26.10 -0.41
N PHE A 22 8.61 26.18 -0.48
CA PHE A 22 7.70 25.03 -0.31
C PHE A 22 6.93 24.72 -1.59
N GLY A 23 7.49 25.03 -2.74
CA GLY A 23 6.86 24.81 -4.03
C GLY A 23 7.77 25.16 -5.19
N THR A 24 7.26 25.06 -6.40
CA THR A 24 7.94 25.39 -7.65
C THR A 24 7.34 26.62 -8.28
N LEU A 25 8.16 27.57 -8.71
CA LEU A 25 7.71 28.74 -9.46
C LEU A 25 7.19 28.28 -10.83
N VAL A 26 5.93 28.60 -11.14
CA VAL A 26 5.25 28.13 -12.35
C VAL A 26 4.83 29.29 -13.26
N GLU A 27 4.78 30.52 -12.74
CA GLU A 27 4.55 31.77 -13.47
C GLU A 27 5.21 32.90 -12.70
N ASP A 28 5.30 34.12 -13.28
CA ASP A 28 5.86 35.26 -12.54
C ASP A 28 5.16 35.45 -11.20
N ARG A 29 5.93 35.35 -10.11
CA ARG A 29 5.48 35.45 -8.72
C ARG A 29 4.33 34.49 -8.33
N VAL A 30 4.11 33.42 -9.09
CA VAL A 30 3.14 32.35 -8.80
C VAL A 30 3.89 31.04 -8.60
N TYR A 31 3.65 30.38 -7.47
CA TYR A 31 4.24 29.07 -7.20
C TYR A 31 3.18 28.02 -6.93
N ALA A 32 3.45 26.82 -7.38
CA ALA A 32 2.66 25.63 -7.08
C ALA A 32 3.23 24.93 -5.83
N VAL A 33 2.37 24.55 -4.89
CA VAL A 33 2.77 24.04 -3.57
C VAL A 33 3.15 22.56 -3.64
N ASN A 34 4.26 22.17 -2.99
CA ASN A 34 4.58 20.75 -2.76
C ASN A 34 3.50 20.11 -1.89
N HIS A 35 2.99 18.96 -2.29
CA HIS A 35 1.91 18.31 -1.55
C HIS A 35 1.93 16.78 -1.71
N GLN A 36 1.18 16.10 -0.85
CA GLN A 36 0.99 14.66 -0.89
C GLN A 36 -0.50 14.34 -0.82
N HIS A 37 -0.91 13.32 -1.56
CA HIS A 37 -2.23 12.72 -1.46
C HIS A 37 -2.11 11.33 -0.85
N PHE A 38 -2.97 11.01 0.11
CA PHE A 38 -3.00 9.71 0.75
C PHE A 38 -4.39 9.12 0.72
N PHE A 39 -4.41 7.80 0.55
CA PHE A 39 -5.60 6.98 0.55
C PHE A 39 -5.37 5.78 1.46
N CYS A 40 -6.42 5.27 2.07
CA CYS A 40 -6.40 4.04 2.83
C CYS A 40 -7.56 3.16 2.35
N ALA A 41 -7.24 2.01 1.77
CA ALA A 41 -8.22 1.02 1.37
C ALA A 41 -8.53 0.12 2.57
N ARG A 42 -9.83 -0.03 2.88
CA ARG A 42 -10.34 -1.05 3.79
C ARG A 42 -10.68 -2.29 2.96
N LEU A 43 -9.97 -3.36 3.20
CA LEU A 43 -10.10 -4.63 2.50
C LEU A 43 -10.68 -5.66 3.47
N ASP A 44 -11.97 -5.86 3.39
CA ASP A 44 -12.70 -6.90 4.08
C ASP A 44 -12.65 -8.15 3.20
N MET A 45 -11.75 -9.07 3.52
CA MET A 45 -11.34 -10.15 2.63
C MET A 45 -11.90 -11.49 3.09
N THR A 46 -12.54 -12.21 2.18
CA THR A 46 -12.97 -13.60 2.36
C THR A 46 -12.22 -14.47 1.35
N VAL A 47 -10.98 -14.83 1.69
CA VAL A 47 -10.12 -15.62 0.82
C VAL A 47 -10.38 -17.10 1.07
N ASP A 48 -11.15 -17.74 0.19
CA ASP A 48 -11.50 -19.16 0.26
C ASP A 48 -12.06 -19.57 1.65
N GLY A 49 -12.82 -18.66 2.26
CA GLY A 49 -13.43 -18.78 3.59
C GLY A 49 -13.17 -17.55 4.46
N GLU A 50 -13.95 -17.39 5.52
CA GLU A 50 -13.95 -16.20 6.38
C GLU A 50 -12.68 -16.06 7.24
N LYS A 51 -12.08 -17.19 7.65
CA LYS A 51 -10.90 -17.17 8.52
C LYS A 51 -9.61 -17.06 7.72
N ASN A 52 -8.96 -15.91 7.81
CA ASN A 52 -7.77 -15.56 7.08
C ASN A 52 -6.61 -15.15 8.01
N GLN A 53 -5.46 -14.93 7.42
CA GLN A 53 -4.27 -14.38 8.07
C GLN A 53 -3.44 -13.60 7.07
N VAL A 54 -2.54 -12.75 7.55
CA VAL A 54 -1.59 -12.02 6.71
C VAL A 54 -0.19 -12.54 6.90
N VAL A 55 0.49 -12.79 5.78
CA VAL A 55 1.89 -13.25 5.74
C VAL A 55 2.75 -12.19 5.09
N GLU A 56 3.78 -11.75 5.80
CA GLU A 56 4.86 -10.93 5.26
C GLU A 56 5.92 -11.82 4.60
N THR A 57 6.39 -11.44 3.42
CA THR A 57 7.49 -12.09 2.72
C THR A 57 8.58 -11.07 2.44
N GLU A 58 9.81 -11.40 2.82
CA GLU A 58 11.01 -10.61 2.54
C GLU A 58 12.03 -11.46 1.78
N SER A 59 12.76 -10.84 0.85
CA SER A 59 13.89 -11.46 0.15
C SER A 59 15.18 -11.25 0.95
N VAL A 60 15.96 -12.30 1.08
CA VAL A 60 17.23 -12.30 1.81
C VAL A 60 18.31 -12.84 0.89
N ALA A 61 19.38 -12.05 0.66
CA ALA A 61 20.54 -12.52 -0.10
C ALA A 61 21.23 -13.67 0.68
N ASP A 62 21.54 -14.75 -0.03
CA ASP A 62 22.26 -15.86 0.56
C ASP A 62 23.76 -15.55 0.58
N PRO A 63 24.48 -15.77 1.70
CA PRO A 63 25.91 -15.55 1.75
C PRO A 63 26.68 -16.37 0.73
N ILE A 64 27.83 -15.84 0.28
CA ILE A 64 28.77 -16.62 -0.54
C ILE A 64 29.27 -17.82 0.28
N GLY A 65 29.15 -19.02 -0.30
CA GLY A 65 29.52 -20.26 0.36
C GLY A 65 29.34 -21.46 -0.56
N GLU A 66 29.39 -22.66 0.00
CA GLU A 66 29.28 -23.90 -0.77
C GLU A 66 27.97 -24.00 -1.56
N THR A 67 26.85 -23.54 -0.97
CA THR A 67 25.53 -23.52 -1.60
C THR A 67 25.31 -22.34 -2.55
N ASN A 68 26.12 -21.29 -2.44
CA ASN A 68 26.04 -20.08 -3.27
C ASN A 68 27.44 -19.59 -3.67
N PRO A 69 28.20 -20.36 -4.47
CA PRO A 69 29.60 -20.04 -4.81
C PRO A 69 29.75 -18.78 -5.66
N TYR A 70 28.69 -18.36 -6.36
CA TYR A 70 28.68 -17.16 -7.21
C TYR A 70 28.09 -15.91 -6.53
N GLY A 71 27.55 -16.04 -5.31
CA GLY A 71 27.00 -14.91 -4.54
C GLY A 71 25.80 -14.21 -5.15
N ASN A 72 25.03 -14.88 -6.02
CA ASN A 72 23.90 -14.30 -6.73
C ASN A 72 22.54 -14.97 -6.38
N ALA A 73 22.52 -15.87 -5.41
CA ALA A 73 21.29 -16.49 -4.93
C ALA A 73 20.65 -15.68 -3.81
N PHE A 74 19.33 -15.76 -3.70
CA PHE A 74 18.56 -15.26 -2.57
C PHE A 74 17.40 -16.21 -2.28
N TYR A 75 16.89 -16.15 -1.06
CA TYR A 75 15.71 -16.91 -0.62
C TYR A 75 14.66 -15.96 -0.03
N THR A 76 13.46 -16.48 0.18
CA THR A 76 12.37 -15.72 0.82
C THR A 76 12.19 -16.17 2.27
N LYS A 77 12.07 -15.19 3.17
CA LYS A 77 11.68 -15.38 4.56
C LYS A 77 10.23 -14.96 4.73
N THR A 78 9.40 -15.81 5.33
CA THR A 78 8.00 -15.53 5.60
C THR A 78 7.73 -15.38 7.09
N THR A 79 6.82 -14.49 7.45
CA THR A 79 6.38 -14.26 8.83
C THR A 79 4.86 -14.12 8.84
N VAL A 80 4.17 -14.96 9.60
CA VAL A 80 2.73 -14.81 9.86
C VAL A 80 2.54 -13.77 10.96
N PHE A 81 1.65 -12.81 10.76
CA PHE A 81 1.27 -11.87 11.81
C PHE A 81 0.20 -12.49 12.71
N LYS A 82 0.45 -12.48 14.01
CA LYS A 82 -0.45 -13.03 15.01
C LYS A 82 -1.31 -11.97 15.68
N THR A 83 -0.78 -10.77 15.82
CA THR A 83 -1.44 -9.67 16.51
C THR A 83 -1.43 -8.39 15.70
N GLU A 84 -2.34 -7.48 16.03
CA GLU A 84 -2.47 -6.18 15.36
C GLU A 84 -1.17 -5.38 15.35
N GLN A 85 -0.40 -5.40 16.44
CA GLN A 85 0.86 -4.65 16.53
C GLN A 85 1.95 -5.26 15.65
N GLU A 86 1.97 -6.57 15.48
CA GLU A 86 2.90 -7.23 14.53
C GLU A 86 2.60 -6.84 13.08
N ALA A 87 1.36 -6.51 12.76
CA ALA A 87 0.92 -6.13 11.42
C ALA A 87 1.09 -4.64 11.11
N GLN A 88 1.61 -3.83 12.02
CA GLN A 88 1.93 -2.44 11.75
C GLN A 88 3.22 -2.35 10.94
N ARG A 89 3.10 -2.29 9.61
CA ARG A 89 4.24 -2.43 8.70
C ARG A 89 4.37 -1.30 7.67
N ARG A 90 5.62 -0.99 7.35
CA ARG A 90 6.00 -0.15 6.22
C ARG A 90 6.62 -0.99 5.12
N HIS A 91 6.47 -0.54 3.87
CA HIS A 91 7.25 -1.10 2.77
C HIS A 91 8.75 -0.97 3.05
N LYS A 92 9.50 -1.95 2.57
CA LYS A 92 10.96 -2.00 2.68
C LYS A 92 11.52 -2.45 1.33
N TYR A 93 12.15 -1.52 0.63
CA TYR A 93 12.65 -1.77 -0.73
C TYR A 93 13.81 -2.75 -0.75
N GLU A 94 14.69 -2.69 0.25
CA GLU A 94 15.91 -3.49 0.34
C GLU A 94 15.62 -4.99 0.40
N THR A 95 14.46 -5.36 0.93
CA THR A 95 14.04 -6.76 1.05
C THR A 95 12.84 -7.11 0.16
N VAL A 96 12.39 -6.14 -0.68
CA VAL A 96 11.19 -6.30 -1.52
C VAL A 96 10.01 -6.84 -0.72
N ARG A 97 9.79 -6.26 0.48
CA ARG A 97 8.73 -6.67 1.41
C ARG A 97 7.35 -6.64 0.75
N THR A 98 6.64 -7.76 0.84
CA THR A 98 5.27 -7.91 0.35
C THR A 98 4.38 -8.59 1.39
N TRP A 99 3.06 -8.43 1.24
CA TRP A 99 2.07 -9.04 2.13
C TRP A 99 1.06 -9.84 1.32
N THR A 100 0.73 -11.03 1.82
CA THR A 100 -0.26 -11.91 1.24
C THR A 100 -1.34 -12.19 2.26
N ILE A 101 -2.60 -11.94 1.89
CA ILE A 101 -3.77 -12.32 2.66
C ILE A 101 -4.11 -13.73 2.21
N GLN A 102 -4.14 -14.71 3.11
CA GLN A 102 -4.32 -16.12 2.77
C GLN A 102 -5.22 -16.86 3.75
N ASN A 103 -5.81 -17.94 3.28
CA ASN A 103 -6.55 -18.87 4.13
C ASN A 103 -5.60 -19.95 4.67
N PRO A 104 -5.34 -20.03 5.99
CA PRO A 104 -4.45 -21.04 6.56
C PRO A 104 -5.06 -22.45 6.57
N ASN A 105 -6.37 -22.58 6.39
CA ASN A 105 -7.09 -23.85 6.55
C ASN A 105 -7.13 -24.68 5.27
N ASN A 106 -6.87 -24.06 4.12
CA ASN A 106 -6.90 -24.71 2.81
C ASN A 106 -5.52 -24.79 2.17
N LYS A 107 -5.33 -25.76 1.30
CA LYS A 107 -4.07 -26.00 0.59
C LYS A 107 -4.32 -26.25 -0.89
N ASN A 108 -3.48 -25.69 -1.74
CA ASN A 108 -3.42 -26.08 -3.14
C ASN A 108 -2.70 -27.42 -3.31
N ARG A 109 -2.65 -27.98 -4.53
CA ARG A 109 -2.00 -29.27 -4.83
C ARG A 109 -0.53 -29.36 -4.43
N MET A 110 0.17 -28.24 -4.24
CA MET A 110 1.57 -28.15 -3.81
C MET A 110 1.73 -27.87 -2.32
N GLY A 111 0.63 -27.86 -1.55
CA GLY A 111 0.64 -27.64 -0.10
C GLY A 111 0.76 -26.17 0.32
N ALA A 112 0.69 -25.21 -0.62
CA ALA A 112 0.66 -23.79 -0.29
C ALA A 112 -0.76 -23.33 0.02
N ASN A 113 -0.89 -22.29 0.86
CA ASN A 113 -2.18 -21.69 1.18
C ASN A 113 -2.66 -20.79 0.02
N PRO A 114 -3.96 -20.85 -0.35
CA PRO A 114 -4.53 -19.93 -1.31
C PRO A 114 -4.55 -18.50 -0.74
N GLY A 115 -4.18 -17.51 -1.53
CA GLY A 115 -4.09 -16.14 -1.09
C GLY A 115 -4.09 -15.11 -2.21
N TYR A 116 -4.11 -13.83 -1.79
CA TYR A 116 -3.90 -12.68 -2.66
C TYR A 116 -2.79 -11.80 -2.10
N ARG A 117 -1.78 -11.56 -2.93
CA ARG A 117 -0.65 -10.69 -2.60
C ARG A 117 -0.95 -9.26 -2.99
N ILE A 118 -0.68 -8.32 -2.07
CA ILE A 118 -0.72 -6.89 -2.35
C ILE A 118 0.51 -6.52 -3.17
N GLN A 119 0.27 -5.98 -4.38
CA GLN A 119 1.31 -5.45 -5.27
C GLN A 119 1.16 -3.94 -5.36
N PRO A 120 2.06 -3.14 -4.75
CA PRO A 120 1.99 -1.68 -4.79
C PRO A 120 2.28 -1.15 -6.20
N MET A 121 1.77 0.05 -6.48
CA MET A 121 2.20 0.89 -7.60
C MET A 121 3.25 1.88 -7.10
N GLU A 122 2.81 2.98 -6.47
CA GLU A 122 3.70 3.97 -5.86
C GLU A 122 3.69 3.79 -4.34
N VAL A 123 4.86 3.90 -3.72
CA VAL A 123 5.01 3.82 -2.26
C VAL A 123 5.60 5.13 -1.76
N VAL A 124 4.83 5.84 -0.93
CA VAL A 124 5.22 7.10 -0.31
C VAL A 124 4.96 7.07 1.19
N SER A 125 5.82 7.75 1.93
CA SER A 125 5.63 7.99 3.37
C SER A 125 5.25 9.45 3.62
N PRO A 126 4.44 9.75 4.64
CA PRO A 126 4.07 11.12 4.95
C PRO A 126 5.25 11.93 5.48
N PHE A 127 5.28 13.24 5.15
CA PHE A 127 6.28 14.19 5.63
C PHE A 127 5.83 15.06 6.80
N PHE A 128 4.64 14.84 7.34
CA PHE A 128 4.21 15.56 8.53
C PHE A 128 5.05 15.17 9.77
N GLN A 129 5.30 16.15 10.62
CA GLN A 129 6.13 15.97 11.81
C GLN A 129 5.31 15.45 12.99
N GLU A 130 5.96 14.69 13.87
CA GLU A 130 5.40 14.29 15.16
C GLU A 130 4.93 15.51 15.95
N GLY A 131 3.81 15.39 16.65
CA GLY A 131 3.20 16.51 17.41
C GLY A 131 2.32 17.45 16.58
N SER A 132 2.36 17.38 15.23
CA SER A 132 1.49 18.18 14.39
C SER A 132 0.01 17.74 14.48
N VAL A 133 -0.92 18.64 14.11
CA VAL A 133 -2.35 18.31 14.07
C VAL A 133 -2.62 17.17 13.09
N ILE A 134 -1.93 17.15 11.93
CA ILE A 134 -2.09 16.12 10.92
C ILE A 134 -1.57 14.77 11.46
N HIS A 135 -0.43 14.74 12.16
CA HIS A 135 0.08 13.53 12.80
C HIS A 135 -0.95 12.88 13.73
N ARG A 136 -1.65 13.67 14.54
CA ARG A 136 -2.69 13.17 15.45
C ARG A 136 -3.93 12.66 14.70
N ARG A 137 -4.37 13.39 13.66
CA ARG A 137 -5.59 13.07 12.90
C ARG A 137 -5.40 11.94 11.90
N ALA A 138 -4.22 11.85 11.30
CA ALA A 138 -3.90 10.92 10.21
C ALA A 138 -2.78 9.94 10.59
N GLY A 139 -2.69 9.57 11.87
CA GLY A 139 -1.68 8.63 12.37
C GLY A 139 -1.72 7.26 11.71
N PHE A 140 -2.85 6.89 11.11
CA PHE A 140 -2.96 5.67 10.31
C PHE A 140 -2.01 5.66 9.09
N LEU A 141 -1.54 6.80 8.61
CA LEU A 141 -0.58 6.91 7.51
C LEU A 141 0.86 6.57 7.93
N LEU A 142 1.13 6.41 9.21
CA LEU A 142 2.47 6.06 9.70
C LEU A 142 2.90 4.66 9.28
N ASN A 143 1.96 3.80 8.94
CA ASN A 143 2.24 2.48 8.37
C ASN A 143 1.47 2.30 7.05
N HIS A 144 2.05 1.53 6.13
CA HIS A 144 1.41 1.19 4.87
C HIS A 144 0.41 0.05 5.04
N LEU A 145 0.66 -0.82 6.02
CA LEU A 145 -0.22 -1.94 6.36
C LEU A 145 -0.63 -1.87 7.82
N TRP A 146 -1.92 -2.13 8.05
CA TRP A 146 -2.52 -2.46 9.33
C TRP A 146 -3.46 -3.64 9.12
N VAL A 147 -3.64 -4.46 10.13
CA VAL A 147 -4.63 -5.55 10.13
C VAL A 147 -5.37 -5.52 11.44
N THR A 148 -6.70 -5.62 11.37
CA THR A 148 -7.58 -5.70 12.55
C THR A 148 -8.50 -6.89 12.41
N PRO A 149 -9.01 -7.48 13.51
CA PRO A 149 -10.19 -8.33 13.41
C PRO A 149 -11.36 -7.52 12.84
N TYR A 150 -12.29 -8.19 12.18
CA TYR A 150 -13.51 -7.52 11.71
C TYR A 150 -14.29 -6.91 12.87
N ASN A 151 -14.69 -5.65 12.69
CA ASN A 151 -15.57 -4.95 13.59
C ASN A 151 -16.41 -3.94 12.80
N GLU A 152 -17.71 -4.04 12.88
CA GLU A 152 -18.66 -3.16 12.16
C GLU A 152 -18.53 -1.67 12.53
N LYS A 153 -17.99 -1.36 13.73
CA LYS A 153 -17.76 0.01 14.20
C LYS A 153 -16.42 0.59 13.78
N GLU A 154 -15.51 -0.24 13.29
CA GLU A 154 -14.20 0.17 12.78
C GLU A 154 -14.26 0.33 11.26
N TYR A 155 -14.79 1.46 10.79
CA TYR A 155 -15.09 1.68 9.37
C TYR A 155 -14.12 2.64 8.67
N PHE A 156 -13.69 3.71 9.34
CA PHE A 156 -12.77 4.70 8.78
C PHE A 156 -11.40 4.66 9.49
N PRO A 157 -10.27 4.67 8.75
CA PRO A 157 -8.94 4.52 9.35
C PRO A 157 -8.56 5.63 10.34
N ALA A 158 -9.21 6.81 10.23
CA ALA A 158 -9.05 7.93 11.15
C ALA A 158 -10.04 7.92 12.33
N GLY A 159 -10.84 6.85 12.49
CA GLY A 159 -11.85 6.73 13.54
C GLY A 159 -13.27 6.99 13.07
N GLN A 160 -14.21 6.85 13.98
CA GLN A 160 -15.65 6.90 13.69
C GLN A 160 -16.10 8.24 13.08
N TYR A 161 -15.44 9.33 13.46
CA TYR A 161 -15.75 10.68 12.99
C TYR A 161 -14.54 11.31 12.27
N PRO A 162 -14.25 10.92 11.01
CA PRO A 162 -13.02 11.33 10.33
C PRO A 162 -12.96 12.83 10.01
N ASN A 163 -14.11 13.48 9.83
CA ASN A 163 -14.19 14.91 9.55
C ASN A 163 -14.06 15.72 10.84
N GLN A 164 -13.13 16.69 10.85
CA GLN A 164 -12.90 17.60 11.97
C GLN A 164 -12.54 16.92 13.31
N ASN A 165 -12.18 15.65 13.29
CA ASN A 165 -11.70 14.95 14.48
C ASN A 165 -10.33 15.52 14.91
N PRO A 166 -10.16 15.94 16.17
CA PRO A 166 -8.86 16.41 16.66
C PRO A 166 -7.83 15.29 16.84
N GLY A 167 -8.26 14.01 16.76
CA GLY A 167 -7.45 12.83 17.07
C GLY A 167 -6.98 12.77 18.53
N PRO A 168 -6.20 11.73 18.92
CA PRO A 168 -5.97 10.53 18.14
C PRO A 168 -7.18 9.59 18.16
N ASP A 169 -7.45 8.93 17.06
CA ASP A 169 -8.50 7.90 16.92
C ASP A 169 -8.14 6.96 15.74
N GLY A 170 -9.01 6.00 15.45
CA GLY A 170 -8.86 5.09 14.32
C GLY A 170 -7.80 4.01 14.54
N LEU A 171 -7.13 3.60 13.47
CA LEU A 171 -6.21 2.48 13.46
C LEU A 171 -5.13 2.53 14.56
N PRO A 172 -4.44 3.66 14.80
CA PRO A 172 -3.47 3.73 15.89
C PRO A 172 -4.09 3.41 17.26
N LYS A 173 -5.30 3.91 17.51
CA LYS A 173 -6.00 3.69 18.78
C LYS A 173 -6.59 2.30 18.90
N TRP A 174 -7.20 1.78 17.84
CA TRP A 174 -7.82 0.46 17.86
C TRP A 174 -6.79 -0.65 18.08
N THR A 175 -5.64 -0.56 17.40
CA THR A 175 -4.58 -1.57 17.46
C THR A 175 -3.76 -1.55 18.78
N GLU A 176 -3.99 -0.57 19.67
CA GLU A 176 -3.48 -0.62 21.05
C GLU A 176 -4.01 -1.84 21.81
N GLN A 177 -5.19 -2.36 21.44
CA GLN A 177 -5.79 -3.56 22.01
C GLN A 177 -4.97 -4.83 21.72
N ASN A 178 -4.18 -4.81 20.66
CA ASN A 178 -3.30 -5.90 20.22
C ASN A 178 -4.02 -7.25 20.10
N ARG A 179 -5.21 -7.24 19.48
CA ARG A 179 -6.08 -8.40 19.30
C ARG A 179 -5.43 -9.45 18.38
N ASN A 180 -5.89 -10.70 18.47
CA ASN A 180 -5.49 -11.78 17.56
C ASN A 180 -6.00 -11.52 16.13
N ILE A 181 -5.13 -11.76 15.14
CA ILE A 181 -5.44 -11.66 13.71
C ILE A 181 -4.97 -12.89 12.92
N GLU A 182 -4.53 -13.93 13.60
CA GLU A 182 -4.15 -15.20 12.99
C GLU A 182 -5.36 -16.12 12.91
N ASN A 183 -5.71 -16.56 11.70
CA ASN A 183 -6.85 -17.45 11.45
C ASN A 183 -8.18 -16.89 12.00
N GLU A 184 -8.46 -15.64 11.70
CA GLU A 184 -9.65 -14.91 12.12
C GLU A 184 -10.34 -14.23 10.94
N ASP A 185 -11.55 -13.73 11.16
CA ASP A 185 -12.20 -12.78 10.27
C ASP A 185 -11.50 -11.43 10.41
N ILE A 186 -10.77 -11.02 9.37
CA ILE A 186 -9.86 -9.87 9.42
C ILE A 186 -10.17 -8.82 8.35
N VAL A 187 -9.88 -7.58 8.71
CA VAL A 187 -9.85 -6.45 7.78
C VAL A 187 -8.39 -6.00 7.60
N VAL A 188 -7.97 -5.93 6.35
CA VAL A 188 -6.65 -5.40 5.98
C VAL A 188 -6.82 -3.96 5.51
N TRP A 189 -6.04 -3.07 6.11
CA TRP A 189 -5.99 -1.66 5.78
C TRP A 189 -4.69 -1.38 5.05
N TYR A 190 -4.79 -0.94 3.81
CA TYR A 190 -3.62 -0.64 2.99
C TYR A 190 -3.59 0.84 2.65
N CYS A 191 -2.57 1.54 3.18
CA CYS A 191 -2.35 2.97 2.98
C CYS A 191 -1.34 3.18 1.85
N PHE A 192 -1.72 4.00 0.86
CA PHE A 192 -0.89 4.33 -0.29
C PHE A 192 -1.11 5.81 -0.65
N GLY A 193 -0.25 6.37 -1.49
CA GLY A 193 -0.35 7.78 -1.81
C GLY A 193 0.49 8.18 -3.00
N HIS A 194 0.53 9.49 -3.23
CA HIS A 194 1.31 10.15 -4.26
C HIS A 194 2.05 11.34 -3.67
N HIS A 195 3.33 11.47 -4.02
CA HIS A 195 4.16 12.60 -3.65
C HIS A 195 4.36 13.50 -4.86
N HIS A 196 3.92 14.75 -4.76
CA HIS A 196 3.98 15.67 -5.86
C HIS A 196 4.83 16.91 -5.51
N VAL A 197 5.98 17.00 -6.16
CA VAL A 197 6.77 18.22 -6.30
C VAL A 197 6.43 18.77 -7.68
N PRO A 198 5.71 19.91 -7.78
CA PRO A 198 5.24 20.43 -9.05
C PRO A 198 6.38 20.79 -10.00
N ARG A 199 6.14 20.58 -11.29
CA ARG A 199 7.01 20.98 -12.40
C ARG A 199 6.32 22.05 -13.25
N LEU A 200 7.07 22.71 -14.08
CA LEU A 200 6.51 23.71 -15.00
C LEU A 200 5.47 23.08 -15.95
N GLU A 201 5.71 21.83 -16.38
CA GLU A 201 4.81 21.07 -17.24
C GLU A 201 3.48 20.68 -16.57
N ASP A 202 3.40 20.78 -15.25
CA ASP A 202 2.17 20.53 -14.51
C ASP A 202 1.25 21.76 -14.40
N TRP A 203 1.68 22.90 -14.94
CA TRP A 203 0.94 24.17 -14.91
C TRP A 203 0.23 24.46 -16.22
N PRO A 204 -1.02 24.99 -16.24
CA PRO A 204 -1.92 25.19 -15.08
C PRO A 204 -2.73 23.95 -14.70
N MET A 205 -2.72 22.90 -15.52
CA MET A 205 -3.49 21.68 -15.33
C MET A 205 -2.55 20.47 -15.33
N MET A 206 -2.56 19.74 -14.22
CA MET A 206 -1.71 18.56 -14.03
C MET A 206 -2.08 17.40 -14.96
N PRO A 207 -1.09 16.70 -15.56
CA PRO A 207 -1.30 15.38 -16.10
C PRO A 207 -1.81 14.41 -15.02
N ALA A 208 -2.57 13.38 -15.42
CA ALA A 208 -3.09 12.41 -14.48
C ALA A 208 -1.95 11.58 -13.85
N ALA A 209 -1.76 11.70 -12.53
CA ALA A 209 -0.95 10.77 -11.77
C ALA A 209 -1.76 9.50 -11.46
N LYS A 210 -1.17 8.33 -11.71
CA LYS A 210 -1.78 7.02 -11.46
C LYS A 210 -1.16 6.41 -10.22
N LEU A 211 -1.98 6.09 -9.24
CA LEU A 211 -1.56 5.47 -8.00
C LEU A 211 -2.55 4.37 -7.58
N GLY A 212 -2.12 3.49 -6.69
CA GLY A 212 -2.96 2.39 -6.23
C GLY A 212 -2.17 1.12 -5.92
N PHE A 213 -2.85 -0.01 -6.07
CA PHE A 213 -2.29 -1.34 -5.87
C PHE A 213 -3.11 -2.39 -6.61
N MET A 214 -2.52 -3.58 -6.77
CA MET A 214 -3.21 -4.76 -7.29
C MET A 214 -3.25 -5.86 -6.24
N LEU A 215 -4.32 -6.63 -6.22
CA LEU A 215 -4.37 -7.92 -5.54
C LEU A 215 -4.11 -9.00 -6.59
N LYS A 216 -2.99 -9.71 -6.43
CA LYS A 216 -2.60 -10.79 -7.34
C LYS A 216 -2.79 -12.14 -6.66
N PRO A 217 -3.44 -13.13 -7.31
CA PRO A 217 -3.50 -14.49 -6.80
C PRO A 217 -2.09 -15.02 -6.47
N SER A 218 -1.96 -15.69 -5.34
CA SER A 218 -0.72 -16.27 -4.85
C SER A 218 -1.04 -17.61 -4.20
N GLY A 219 -0.72 -18.71 -4.90
CA GLY A 219 -1.10 -20.05 -4.47
C GLY A 219 -2.60 -20.35 -4.56
N PHE A 220 -3.41 -19.44 -5.13
CA PHE A 220 -4.86 -19.60 -5.24
C PHE A 220 -5.26 -20.59 -6.33
N PHE A 221 -4.51 -20.68 -7.41
CA PHE A 221 -4.73 -21.63 -8.52
C PHE A 221 -3.69 -22.74 -8.50
N ASP A 222 -4.08 -23.94 -8.90
CA ASP A 222 -3.17 -25.10 -9.01
C ASP A 222 -2.23 -24.99 -10.20
N THR A 223 -2.62 -24.26 -11.24
CA THR A 223 -1.84 -23.99 -12.45
C THR A 223 -2.16 -22.60 -12.97
N SER A 224 -1.50 -22.17 -14.06
CA SER A 224 -1.88 -20.91 -14.70
C SER A 224 -3.32 -20.95 -15.23
N PRO A 225 -4.20 -20.03 -14.85
CA PRO A 225 -5.58 -19.99 -15.34
C PRO A 225 -5.69 -19.64 -16.83
N CYS A 226 -4.56 -19.34 -17.50
CA CYS A 226 -4.53 -19.05 -18.92
C CYS A 226 -4.27 -20.31 -19.80
N LEU A 227 -4.03 -21.47 -19.18
CA LEU A 227 -3.71 -22.70 -19.93
C LEU A 227 -4.92 -23.28 -20.70
N ASP A 228 -6.13 -22.95 -20.30
CA ASP A 228 -7.38 -23.35 -20.94
C ASP A 228 -7.93 -22.34 -21.95
N LEU A 229 -7.25 -21.19 -22.12
CA LEU A 229 -7.64 -20.24 -23.14
C LEU A 229 -7.31 -20.79 -24.52
N PRO A 230 -8.22 -20.65 -25.51
CA PRO A 230 -7.91 -21.02 -26.90
C PRO A 230 -6.74 -20.17 -27.41
N PRO A 231 -5.89 -20.71 -28.29
CA PRO A 231 -4.80 -19.95 -28.88
C PRO A 231 -5.36 -18.71 -29.59
N ALA A 232 -4.64 -17.59 -29.48
CA ALA A 232 -5.01 -16.36 -30.18
C ALA A 232 -5.13 -16.66 -31.68
N LYS A 233 -6.26 -16.29 -32.28
CA LYS A 233 -6.38 -16.30 -33.75
C LYS A 233 -5.45 -15.22 -34.25
N CYS A 234 -4.40 -15.59 -34.99
CA CYS A 234 -3.60 -14.60 -35.72
C CYS A 234 -4.52 -13.96 -36.77
N ASP A 235 -4.65 -12.65 -36.74
CA ASP A 235 -5.23 -11.90 -37.85
C ASP A 235 -4.32 -12.12 -39.08
N PRO A 236 -4.88 -12.35 -40.28
CA PRO A 236 -4.10 -12.55 -41.51
C PRO A 236 -3.21 -11.36 -41.92
N CYS A 237 -3.24 -10.27 -41.16
CA CYS A 237 -2.43 -9.06 -41.42
C CYS A 237 -1.00 -9.11 -40.84
N CYS A 238 -0.57 -10.24 -40.28
CA CYS A 238 0.79 -10.44 -39.73
C CYS A 238 1.69 -11.33 -40.63
N GLU A 239 1.32 -11.51 -41.92
CA GLU A 239 2.21 -12.08 -42.94
C GLU A 239 2.91 -11.00 -43.75
#